data_0a1b8146ef642890bdcf3e56ae922084
#
_entry.id   0a1b8146ef642890bdcf3e56ae922084
#
_cell.length_a   1.000
_cell.length_b   1.000
_cell.length_c   1.000
_cell.angle_alpha   90.00
_cell.angle_beta   90.00
_cell.angle_gamma   90.00
#
_symmetry.space_group_name_H-M   'P 1'
#
loop_
_entity.id
_entity.type
_entity.pdbx_description
1 polymer ?
#
loop_
_entity_poly.entity_id
_entity_poly.type
_entity_poly.pdbx_seq_one_letter_code
_entity_poly.pdbx_strand_id
1 'polypeptide(L)'
;MAALHNGFVFMEAGLPQAREKFTLTSQAESTTIIELIFHVKENNRATLEEILLSISDPTSSHYGKHLTKSEIDDLTSNPEALRAVSDFLKSLEGVAVHDGGHLYHIRASASVATWDAALNAKFHNFERVDEKGTKLHVIRTAEYSLPESVAPHVESVFNTVQFPIDIHHHIPSIRSHAHVTKLGSES
;
A
#
# COMPACT_ATOMS: atom_id res chain seq x y z
N MET A 1 -11.60 -15.66 12.33
CA MET A 1 -12.93 -15.38 11.74
C MET A 1 -13.10 -13.87 11.74
N ALA A 2 -13.22 -13.23 10.57
CA ALA A 2 -13.53 -11.81 10.48
C ALA A 2 -14.98 -11.60 10.96
N ALA A 3 -15.20 -10.58 11.79
CA ALA A 3 -16.54 -10.29 12.31
C ALA A 3 -17.40 -9.69 11.17
N LEU A 4 -18.48 -10.37 10.83
CA LEU A 4 -19.52 -9.88 9.93
C LEU A 4 -20.41 -8.87 10.67
N HIS A 5 -20.49 -7.65 10.14
CA HIS A 5 -21.42 -6.63 10.62
C HIS A 5 -22.17 -6.05 9.41
N ASN A 6 -23.49 -6.30 9.35
CA ASN A 6 -24.38 -5.77 8.29
C ASN A 6 -23.91 -6.03 6.84
N GLY A 7 -23.35 -7.22 6.51
CA GLY A 7 -22.89 -7.55 5.18
C GLY A 7 -21.49 -6.99 4.83
N PHE A 8 -20.78 -6.47 5.82
CA PHE A 8 -19.40 -6.02 5.70
C PHE A 8 -18.44 -6.90 6.50
N VAL A 9 -17.27 -7.12 5.95
CA VAL A 9 -16.15 -7.83 6.56
C VAL A 9 -15.13 -6.80 7.01
N PHE A 10 -14.77 -6.82 8.28
CA PHE A 10 -13.68 -5.98 8.79
C PHE A 10 -12.36 -6.35 8.10
N MET A 11 -11.64 -5.35 7.59
CA MET A 11 -10.38 -5.53 6.88
C MET A 11 -9.18 -5.14 7.73
N GLU A 12 -9.13 -3.89 8.16
CA GLU A 12 -7.93 -3.34 8.80
C GLU A 12 -8.28 -2.18 9.72
N ALA A 13 -7.51 -2.05 10.82
CA ALA A 13 -7.47 -0.86 11.66
C ALA A 13 -6.06 -0.26 11.68
N GLY A 14 -5.99 1.06 11.80
CA GLY A 14 -4.74 1.79 11.87
C GLY A 14 -3.94 1.43 13.12
N LEU A 15 -2.61 1.31 12.98
CA LEU A 15 -1.72 1.08 14.11
C LEU A 15 -1.68 2.32 15.01
N PRO A 16 -1.92 2.19 16.34
CA PRO A 16 -1.90 3.33 17.26
C PRO A 16 -0.61 4.16 17.18
N GLN A 17 0.56 3.49 17.11
CA GLN A 17 1.87 4.14 17.06
C GLN A 17 2.09 4.97 15.79
N ALA A 18 1.57 4.55 14.64
CA ALA A 18 1.66 5.33 13.41
C ALA A 18 0.81 6.62 13.50
N ARG A 19 -0.29 6.56 14.26
CA ARG A 19 -1.20 7.67 14.50
C ARG A 19 -0.70 8.67 15.54
N GLU A 20 0.13 8.27 16.49
CA GLU A 20 0.60 9.11 17.62
C GLU A 20 1.22 10.45 17.18
N LYS A 21 1.86 10.48 16.00
CA LYS A 21 2.49 11.69 15.45
C LYS A 21 1.50 12.62 14.75
N PHE A 22 0.25 12.21 14.57
CA PHE A 22 -0.76 12.97 13.86
C PHE A 22 -1.90 13.38 14.78
N THR A 23 -2.29 14.63 14.72
CA THR A 23 -3.42 15.17 15.46
C THR A 23 -4.67 15.13 14.57
N LEU A 24 -5.75 14.55 15.06
CA LEU A 24 -7.06 14.64 14.43
C LEU A 24 -7.54 16.08 14.54
N THR A 25 -7.89 16.70 13.42
CA THR A 25 -8.33 18.10 13.38
C THR A 25 -9.83 18.24 13.16
N SER A 26 -10.41 17.48 12.24
CA SER A 26 -11.83 17.54 11.93
C SER A 26 -12.29 16.29 11.19
N GLN A 27 -13.57 16.10 11.03
CA GLN A 27 -14.12 15.17 10.04
C GLN A 27 -13.76 15.68 8.63
N ALA A 28 -13.44 14.78 7.71
CA ALA A 28 -13.18 15.15 6.32
C ALA A 28 -14.47 15.65 5.65
N GLU A 29 -14.33 16.65 4.78
CA GLU A 29 -15.46 17.16 4.04
C GLU A 29 -15.98 16.13 3.04
N SER A 30 -17.29 15.89 3.05
CA SER A 30 -17.95 14.83 2.28
C SER A 30 -17.72 14.91 0.77
N THR A 31 -17.50 16.11 0.25
CA THR A 31 -17.29 16.38 -1.18
C THR A 31 -15.81 16.30 -1.60
N THR A 32 -14.90 16.23 -0.64
CA THR A 32 -13.46 16.13 -0.95
C THR A 32 -13.18 14.84 -1.71
N ILE A 33 -12.47 14.97 -2.84
CA ILE A 33 -12.06 13.82 -3.65
C ILE A 33 -10.75 13.27 -3.09
N ILE A 34 -10.73 11.96 -2.81
CA ILE A 34 -9.52 11.25 -2.41
C ILE A 34 -9.30 10.02 -3.28
N GLU A 35 -8.03 9.69 -3.52
CA GLU A 35 -7.64 8.48 -4.24
C GLU A 35 -7.32 7.36 -3.25
N LEU A 36 -7.92 6.21 -3.46
CA LEU A 36 -7.59 4.96 -2.79
C LEU A 36 -6.97 3.98 -3.76
N ILE A 37 -6.12 3.08 -3.24
CA ILE A 37 -5.46 2.05 -4.03
C ILE A 37 -5.83 0.69 -3.45
N PHE A 38 -6.56 -0.10 -4.22
CA PHE A 38 -6.97 -1.44 -3.86
C PHE A 38 -5.88 -2.42 -4.28
N HIS A 39 -5.27 -3.09 -3.31
CA HIS A 39 -4.35 -4.19 -3.55
C HIS A 39 -5.16 -5.47 -3.68
N VAL A 40 -5.16 -6.02 -4.89
CA VAL A 40 -5.88 -7.24 -5.24
C VAL A 40 -5.10 -8.45 -4.74
N LYS A 41 -5.81 -9.42 -4.18
CA LYS A 41 -5.21 -10.61 -3.61
C LYS A 41 -4.52 -11.46 -4.68
N GLU A 42 -3.26 -11.77 -4.44
CA GLU A 42 -2.46 -12.61 -5.33
C GLU A 42 -2.80 -14.09 -5.19
N ASN A 43 -2.65 -14.85 -6.29
CA ASN A 43 -2.68 -16.30 -6.28
C ASN A 43 -1.30 -16.87 -5.91
N ASN A 44 -1.28 -18.14 -5.47
CA ASN A 44 -0.06 -18.96 -5.33
C ASN A 44 1.08 -18.33 -4.52
N ARG A 45 0.77 -17.43 -3.58
CA ARG A 45 1.77 -16.76 -2.73
C ARG A 45 2.65 -17.76 -1.98
N ALA A 46 2.06 -18.83 -1.43
CA ALA A 46 2.82 -19.88 -0.74
C ALA A 46 3.81 -20.58 -1.68
N THR A 47 3.39 -20.90 -2.90
CA THR A 47 4.27 -21.50 -3.91
C THR A 47 5.41 -20.57 -4.30
N LEU A 48 5.13 -19.25 -4.45
CA LEU A 48 6.17 -18.26 -4.71
C LEU A 48 7.20 -18.21 -3.56
N GLU A 49 6.74 -18.29 -2.31
CA GLU A 49 7.60 -18.31 -1.13
C GLU A 49 8.48 -19.57 -1.10
N GLU A 50 7.91 -20.76 -1.40
CA GLU A 50 8.67 -22.01 -1.51
C GLU A 50 9.75 -21.92 -2.59
N ILE A 51 9.42 -21.37 -3.77
CA ILE A 51 10.38 -21.14 -4.84
C ILE A 51 11.49 -20.20 -4.36
N LEU A 52 11.14 -19.07 -3.73
CA LEU A 52 12.09 -18.10 -3.21
C LEU A 52 13.07 -18.73 -2.22
N LEU A 53 12.59 -19.53 -1.29
CA LEU A 53 13.42 -20.26 -0.34
C LEU A 53 14.36 -21.24 -1.06
N SER A 54 13.86 -22.00 -2.03
CA SER A 54 14.63 -22.98 -2.79
C SER A 54 15.76 -22.34 -3.62
N ILE A 55 15.49 -21.20 -4.28
CA ILE A 55 16.50 -20.50 -5.08
C ILE A 55 17.52 -19.73 -4.25
N SER A 56 17.19 -19.47 -2.98
CA SER A 56 18.07 -18.76 -2.03
C SER A 56 18.96 -19.71 -1.22
N ASP A 57 18.66 -21.01 -1.19
CA ASP A 57 19.44 -22.02 -0.45
C ASP A 57 20.63 -22.51 -1.28
N PRO A 58 21.90 -22.26 -0.85
CA PRO A 58 23.09 -22.70 -1.55
C PRO A 58 23.20 -24.23 -1.72
N THR A 59 22.47 -25.01 -0.92
CA THR A 59 22.47 -26.48 -1.01
C THR A 59 21.41 -27.02 -1.97
N SER A 60 20.51 -26.17 -2.43
CA SER A 60 19.45 -26.53 -3.37
C SER A 60 19.96 -26.68 -4.80
N SER A 61 19.44 -27.67 -5.53
CA SER A 61 19.68 -27.79 -6.99
C SER A 61 19.09 -26.63 -7.81
N HIS A 62 18.25 -25.80 -7.19
CA HIS A 62 17.65 -24.61 -7.78
C HIS A 62 18.35 -23.30 -7.39
N TYR A 63 19.43 -23.36 -6.63
CA TYR A 63 20.15 -22.18 -6.18
C TYR A 63 20.51 -21.23 -7.34
N GLY A 64 20.17 -19.96 -7.19
CA GLY A 64 20.45 -18.91 -8.18
C GLY A 64 19.58 -18.94 -9.43
N LYS A 65 18.62 -19.87 -9.56
CA LYS A 65 17.69 -19.93 -10.70
C LYS A 65 16.50 -19.01 -10.46
N HIS A 66 16.74 -17.69 -10.59
CA HIS A 66 15.72 -16.68 -10.38
C HIS A 66 14.63 -16.73 -11.43
N LEU A 67 13.37 -16.55 -11.00
CA LEU A 67 12.24 -16.35 -11.89
C LEU A 67 12.36 -14.99 -12.59
N THR A 68 11.93 -14.93 -13.82
CA THR A 68 11.70 -13.68 -14.54
C THR A 68 10.44 -12.99 -14.03
N LYS A 69 10.30 -11.68 -14.31
CA LYS A 69 9.08 -10.95 -13.97
C LYS A 69 7.83 -11.61 -14.56
N SER A 70 7.90 -12.06 -15.82
CA SER A 70 6.76 -12.72 -16.50
C SER A 70 6.36 -14.01 -15.80
N GLU A 71 7.31 -14.85 -15.38
CA GLU A 71 7.04 -16.09 -14.67
C GLU A 71 6.39 -15.83 -13.30
N ILE A 72 6.82 -14.77 -12.60
CA ILE A 72 6.19 -14.33 -11.34
C ILE A 72 4.77 -13.86 -11.61
N ASP A 73 4.59 -12.98 -12.60
CA ASP A 73 3.29 -12.43 -12.98
C ASP A 73 2.31 -13.54 -13.38
N ASP A 74 2.75 -14.54 -14.16
CA ASP A 74 1.93 -15.69 -14.57
C ASP A 74 1.54 -16.57 -13.37
N LEU A 75 2.45 -16.73 -12.41
CA LEU A 75 2.22 -17.53 -11.20
C LEU A 75 1.24 -16.86 -10.24
N THR A 76 1.38 -15.55 -10.04
CA THR A 76 0.70 -14.82 -8.96
C THR A 76 -0.51 -14.01 -9.41
N SER A 77 -0.71 -13.82 -10.71
CA SER A 77 -1.86 -13.09 -11.25
C SER A 77 -3.19 -13.70 -10.80
N ASN A 78 -4.16 -12.85 -10.46
CA ASN A 78 -5.50 -13.24 -10.05
C ASN A 78 -6.55 -12.45 -10.86
N PRO A 79 -6.82 -12.87 -12.10
CA PRO A 79 -7.77 -12.16 -12.97
C PRO A 79 -9.20 -12.14 -12.42
N GLU A 80 -9.59 -13.15 -11.64
CA GLU A 80 -10.90 -13.22 -11.01
C GLU A 80 -11.05 -12.14 -9.96
N ALA A 81 -10.09 -12.03 -9.03
CA ALA A 81 -10.08 -11.00 -8.01
C ALA A 81 -9.98 -9.59 -8.62
N LEU A 82 -9.13 -9.42 -9.65
CA LEU A 82 -9.00 -8.14 -10.36
C LEU A 82 -10.34 -7.70 -10.97
N ARG A 83 -11.06 -8.63 -11.61
CA ARG A 83 -12.38 -8.37 -12.16
C ARG A 83 -13.40 -8.03 -11.07
N ALA A 84 -13.47 -8.84 -10.01
CA ALA A 84 -14.42 -8.62 -8.91
C ALA A 84 -14.24 -7.24 -8.27
N VAL A 85 -13.01 -6.82 -8.01
CA VAL A 85 -12.71 -5.50 -7.44
C VAL A 85 -13.01 -4.38 -8.45
N SER A 86 -12.66 -4.56 -9.73
CA SER A 86 -12.97 -3.58 -10.79
C SER A 86 -14.48 -3.38 -10.96
N ASP A 87 -15.25 -4.47 -10.97
CA ASP A 87 -16.70 -4.42 -11.13
C ASP A 87 -17.37 -3.75 -9.93
N PHE A 88 -16.89 -4.05 -8.72
CA PHE A 88 -17.32 -3.35 -7.51
C PHE A 88 -17.09 -1.85 -7.61
N LEU A 89 -15.88 -1.42 -7.94
CA LEU A 89 -15.54 0.00 -8.04
C LEU A 89 -16.37 0.72 -9.11
N LYS A 90 -16.60 0.08 -10.25
CA LYS A 90 -17.44 0.62 -11.34
C LYS A 90 -18.93 0.67 -11.00
N SER A 91 -19.38 -0.14 -10.05
CA SER A 91 -20.78 -0.13 -9.57
C SER A 91 -21.10 1.05 -8.65
N LEU A 92 -20.06 1.67 -8.08
CA LEU A 92 -20.21 2.80 -7.17
C LEU A 92 -20.40 4.11 -7.95
N GLU A 93 -21.40 4.89 -7.56
CA GLU A 93 -21.67 6.19 -8.21
C GLU A 93 -20.56 7.20 -7.88
N GLY A 94 -20.10 7.92 -8.90
CA GLY A 94 -19.09 8.97 -8.75
C GLY A 94 -17.66 8.46 -8.55
N VAL A 95 -17.38 7.17 -8.75
CA VAL A 95 -16.03 6.61 -8.71
C VAL A 95 -15.38 6.67 -10.08
N ALA A 96 -14.20 7.28 -10.15
CA ALA A 96 -13.32 7.24 -11.31
C ALA A 96 -12.25 6.16 -11.09
N VAL A 97 -12.28 5.09 -11.88
CA VAL A 97 -11.28 4.03 -11.85
C VAL A 97 -10.14 4.39 -12.80
N HIS A 98 -8.91 4.37 -12.28
CA HIS A 98 -7.69 4.65 -13.04
C HIS A 98 -7.01 3.31 -13.37
N ASP A 99 -7.23 2.82 -14.57
CA ASP A 99 -6.59 1.60 -15.05
C ASP A 99 -5.14 1.89 -15.45
N GLY A 100 -4.21 1.54 -14.57
CA GLY A 100 -2.77 1.69 -14.79
C GLY A 100 -2.11 0.46 -15.39
N GLY A 101 -2.86 -0.57 -15.79
CA GLY A 101 -2.31 -1.83 -16.28
C GLY A 101 -1.51 -2.62 -15.23
N HIS A 102 -1.75 -2.37 -13.96
CA HIS A 102 -1.12 -3.09 -12.86
C HIS A 102 -1.89 -4.37 -12.53
N LEU A 103 -1.18 -5.48 -12.42
CA LEU A 103 -1.79 -6.80 -12.12
C LEU A 103 -2.35 -6.90 -10.70
N TYR A 104 -1.86 -6.05 -9.78
CA TYR A 104 -2.15 -6.20 -8.35
C TYR A 104 -2.79 -4.96 -7.71
N HIS A 105 -2.88 -3.84 -8.43
CA HIS A 105 -3.39 -2.59 -7.87
C HIS A 105 -4.39 -1.93 -8.79
N ILE A 106 -5.53 -1.53 -8.23
CA ILE A 106 -6.51 -0.68 -8.89
C ILE A 106 -6.57 0.65 -8.14
N ARG A 107 -6.31 1.75 -8.84
CA ARG A 107 -6.49 3.10 -8.31
C ARG A 107 -7.89 3.59 -8.61
N ALA A 108 -8.51 4.23 -7.64
CA ALA A 108 -9.82 4.82 -7.82
C ALA A 108 -9.97 6.09 -7.01
N SER A 109 -10.60 7.10 -7.60
CA SER A 109 -10.87 8.39 -6.97
C SER A 109 -12.37 8.60 -6.82
N ALA A 110 -12.81 9.04 -5.65
CA ALA A 110 -14.19 9.38 -5.36
C ALA A 110 -14.27 10.38 -4.20
N SER A 111 -15.48 10.86 -3.93
CA SER A 111 -15.74 11.69 -2.76
C SER A 111 -15.59 10.92 -1.45
N VAL A 112 -15.24 11.62 -0.38
CA VAL A 112 -15.20 11.06 0.97
C VAL A 112 -16.54 10.39 1.32
N ALA A 113 -17.68 11.01 0.96
CA ALA A 113 -18.99 10.42 1.21
C ALA A 113 -19.17 9.06 0.53
N THR A 114 -18.70 8.92 -0.72
CA THR A 114 -18.74 7.65 -1.45
C THR A 114 -17.87 6.59 -0.76
N TRP A 115 -16.66 6.96 -0.34
CA TRP A 115 -15.76 6.04 0.35
C TRP A 115 -16.23 5.68 1.77
N ASP A 116 -16.79 6.62 2.52
CA ASP A 116 -17.40 6.35 3.84
C ASP A 116 -18.47 5.27 3.73
N ALA A 117 -19.32 5.36 2.72
CA ALA A 117 -20.38 4.38 2.48
C ALA A 117 -19.84 3.04 1.96
N ALA A 118 -18.96 3.07 0.95
CA ALA A 118 -18.43 1.87 0.28
C ALA A 118 -17.54 1.02 1.19
N LEU A 119 -16.83 1.65 2.13
CA LEU A 119 -15.88 1.01 3.03
C LEU A 119 -16.40 0.89 4.47
N ASN A 120 -17.65 1.27 4.72
CA ASN A 120 -18.19 1.38 6.08
C ASN A 120 -17.21 2.06 7.05
N ALA A 121 -16.66 3.20 6.62
CA ALA A 121 -15.58 3.94 7.26
C ALA A 121 -16.00 5.35 7.65
N LYS A 122 -15.13 6.08 8.34
CA LYS A 122 -15.26 7.50 8.65
C LYS A 122 -13.94 8.21 8.46
N PHE A 123 -13.81 8.92 7.36
CA PHE A 123 -12.58 9.65 7.04
C PHE A 123 -12.51 10.99 7.81
N HIS A 124 -11.32 11.29 8.29
CA HIS A 124 -11.01 12.49 9.07
C HIS A 124 -9.74 13.15 8.54
N ASN A 125 -9.64 14.44 8.77
CA ASN A 125 -8.44 15.22 8.57
C ASN A 125 -7.48 15.04 9.74
N PHE A 126 -6.23 14.78 9.42
CA PHE A 126 -5.13 14.71 10.38
C PHE A 126 -4.02 15.66 9.95
N GLU A 127 -3.38 16.27 10.94
CA GLU A 127 -2.23 17.17 10.75
C GLU A 127 -1.04 16.68 11.58
N ARG A 128 0.13 16.77 10.99
CA ARG A 128 1.40 16.63 11.69
C ARG A 128 2.26 17.84 11.37
N VAL A 129 2.93 18.35 12.40
CA VAL A 129 3.94 19.39 12.24
C VAL A 129 5.31 18.77 12.47
N ASP A 130 6.22 18.90 11.52
CA ASP A 130 7.60 18.45 11.68
C ASP A 130 8.45 19.39 12.52
N GLU A 131 9.70 19.01 12.82
CA GLU A 131 10.63 19.81 13.61
C GLU A 131 10.96 21.18 12.98
N LYS A 132 10.73 21.33 11.67
CA LYS A 132 10.94 22.57 10.91
C LYS A 132 9.69 23.43 10.83
N GLY A 133 8.58 23.00 11.44
CA GLY A 133 7.30 23.69 11.39
C GLY A 133 6.49 23.42 10.10
N THR A 134 6.91 22.46 9.26
CA THR A 134 6.17 22.10 8.05
C THR A 134 4.95 21.28 8.42
N LYS A 135 3.79 21.67 7.88
CA LYS A 135 2.53 20.97 8.12
C LYS A 135 2.30 19.92 7.04
N LEU A 136 2.07 18.69 7.48
CA LEU A 136 1.60 17.61 6.62
C LEU A 136 0.14 17.30 6.95
N HIS A 137 -0.73 17.41 5.95
CA HIS A 137 -2.14 17.09 6.07
C HIS A 137 -2.42 15.77 5.35
N VAL A 138 -3.18 14.90 6.00
CA VAL A 138 -3.64 13.65 5.40
C VAL A 138 -5.09 13.38 5.78
N ILE A 139 -5.84 12.73 4.89
CA ILE A 139 -7.19 12.25 5.16
C ILE A 139 -7.10 10.74 5.36
N ARG A 140 -7.52 10.25 6.52
CA ARG A 140 -7.43 8.83 6.92
C ARG A 140 -8.65 8.43 7.73
N THR A 141 -8.86 7.12 7.83
CA THR A 141 -9.85 6.53 8.73
C THR A 141 -9.17 5.74 9.85
N ALA A 142 -9.89 5.46 10.93
CA ALA A 142 -9.37 4.60 12.00
C ALA A 142 -9.39 3.13 11.60
N GLU A 143 -10.42 2.73 10.86
CA GLU A 143 -10.64 1.35 10.40
C GLU A 143 -11.51 1.38 9.15
N TYR A 144 -11.54 0.28 8.42
CA TYR A 144 -12.46 0.09 7.31
C TYR A 144 -12.88 -1.37 7.15
N SER A 145 -14.01 -1.54 6.48
CA SER A 145 -14.58 -2.83 6.13
C SER A 145 -14.94 -2.83 4.64
N LEU A 146 -15.04 -4.01 4.05
CA LEU A 146 -15.47 -4.19 2.67
C LEU A 146 -16.73 -5.07 2.62
N PRO A 147 -17.59 -4.90 1.60
CA PRO A 147 -18.69 -5.83 1.37
C PRO A 147 -18.19 -7.28 1.29
N GLU A 148 -18.96 -8.22 1.84
CA GLU A 148 -18.62 -9.64 1.88
C GLU A 148 -18.28 -10.23 0.50
N SER A 149 -18.92 -9.71 -0.56
CA SER A 149 -18.66 -10.12 -1.94
C SER A 149 -17.30 -9.67 -2.48
N VAL A 150 -16.68 -8.65 -1.90
CA VAL A 150 -15.43 -8.04 -2.39
C VAL A 150 -14.24 -8.36 -1.48
N ALA A 151 -14.48 -8.44 -0.17
CA ALA A 151 -13.44 -8.66 0.83
C ALA A 151 -12.53 -9.87 0.55
N PRO A 152 -13.01 -11.04 0.03
CA PRO A 152 -12.14 -12.17 -0.31
C PRO A 152 -11.11 -11.87 -1.39
N HIS A 153 -11.35 -10.87 -2.23
CA HIS A 153 -10.54 -10.51 -3.40
C HIS A 153 -9.55 -9.36 -3.14
N VAL A 154 -9.64 -8.72 -1.98
CA VAL A 154 -8.79 -7.59 -1.59
C VAL A 154 -7.85 -7.99 -0.48
N GLU A 155 -6.55 -7.71 -0.63
CA GLU A 155 -5.55 -7.87 0.43
C GLU A 155 -5.55 -6.67 1.37
N SER A 156 -5.52 -5.46 0.81
CA SER A 156 -5.55 -4.20 1.55
C SER A 156 -6.03 -3.04 0.69
N VAL A 157 -6.43 -1.93 1.33
CA VAL A 157 -6.74 -0.68 0.65
C VAL A 157 -5.82 0.40 1.21
N PHE A 158 -4.91 0.91 0.37
CA PHE A 158 -4.00 1.97 0.75
C PHE A 158 -4.67 3.34 0.74
N ASN A 159 -4.08 4.27 1.48
CA ASN A 159 -4.60 5.60 1.76
C ASN A 159 -5.82 5.62 2.69
N THR A 160 -6.10 4.52 3.38
CA THR A 160 -7.18 4.39 4.39
C THR A 160 -6.66 4.62 5.81
N VAL A 161 -6.00 3.63 6.39
CA VAL A 161 -5.56 3.61 7.79
C VAL A 161 -4.06 3.86 7.97
N GLN A 162 -3.30 3.83 6.87
CA GLN A 162 -1.84 3.95 6.90
C GLN A 162 -1.42 5.43 6.95
N PHE A 163 -0.65 5.79 7.97
CA PHE A 163 -0.05 7.11 8.08
C PHE A 163 1.36 7.14 7.48
N PRO A 164 1.77 8.27 6.85
CA PRO A 164 3.13 8.40 6.35
C PRO A 164 4.16 8.26 7.47
N ILE A 165 5.19 7.43 7.22
CA ILE A 165 6.31 7.22 8.13
C ILE A 165 7.39 8.25 7.83
N ASP A 166 8.04 8.80 8.86
CA ASP A 166 9.24 9.61 8.69
C ASP A 166 10.40 8.72 8.26
N ILE A 167 10.72 8.75 6.98
CA ILE A 167 11.97 8.18 6.50
C ILE A 167 13.05 9.24 6.72
N HIS A 168 13.67 9.22 7.89
CA HIS A 168 14.92 9.94 8.08
C HIS A 168 15.99 9.24 7.26
N HIS A 169 16.23 9.74 6.04
CA HIS A 169 17.41 9.36 5.28
C HIS A 169 18.65 9.88 6.03
N HIS A 170 19.13 9.13 7.00
CA HIS A 170 20.52 9.19 7.37
C HIS A 170 21.31 8.57 6.23
N ILE A 171 21.58 9.36 5.18
CA ILE A 171 22.65 9.03 4.25
C ILE A 171 23.92 9.30 5.03
N PRO A 172 24.70 8.30 5.48
CA PRO A 172 26.00 8.55 6.03
C PRO A 172 26.79 9.26 4.94
N SER A 173 27.25 10.48 5.21
CA SER A 173 28.14 11.15 4.29
C SER A 173 29.40 10.30 4.20
N ILE A 174 29.57 9.57 3.10
CA ILE A 174 30.82 8.88 2.77
C ILE A 174 31.81 10.01 2.53
N ARG A 175 32.57 10.38 3.57
CA ARG A 175 33.76 11.19 3.39
C ARG A 175 34.72 10.38 2.55
N SER A 176 34.78 10.69 1.26
CA SER A 176 35.85 10.19 0.39
C SER A 176 37.16 10.73 0.92
N HIS A 177 37.91 9.92 1.62
CA HIS A 177 39.30 10.17 1.90
C HIS A 177 40.06 9.87 0.60
N ALA A 178 40.05 10.83 -0.30
CA ALA A 178 41.00 10.84 -1.42
C ALA A 178 42.39 11.18 -0.83
N HIS A 179 43.14 10.16 -0.43
CA HIS A 179 44.58 10.29 -0.23
C HIS A 179 45.21 10.43 -1.62
N VAL A 180 45.39 11.66 -2.05
CA VAL A 180 46.25 11.95 -3.19
C VAL A 180 47.70 11.86 -2.69
N THR A 181 48.35 10.71 -2.90
CA THR A 181 49.78 10.57 -2.75
C THR A 181 50.44 11.27 -3.96
N LYS A 182 50.99 12.47 -3.78
CA LYS A 182 51.90 13.09 -4.73
C LYS A 182 53.15 12.22 -4.84
N LEU A 183 53.33 11.53 -5.96
CA LEU A 183 54.61 10.99 -6.34
C LEU A 183 55.53 12.18 -6.72
N GLY A 184 56.59 12.34 -5.89
CA GLY A 184 57.62 13.33 -6.13
C GLY A 184 58.38 13.00 -7.40
N SER A 185 58.55 14.00 -8.25
CA SER A 185 59.56 13.99 -9.33
C SER A 185 60.91 14.31 -8.72
N GLU A 186 61.80 13.35 -8.72
CA GLU A 186 63.23 13.61 -8.58
C GLU A 186 63.93 13.53 -9.95
N SER A 187 64.80 14.44 -10.17
CA SER A 187 65.65 14.87 -11.24
C SER A 187 66.28 13.86 -12.14
#